data_24616b5f9764a6b4aecf06d074a909fc
#
_entry.id   24616b5f9764a6b4aecf06d074a909fc
#
_cell.length_a   1.000
_cell.length_b   1.000
_cell.length_c   1.000
_cell.angle_alpha   90.00
_cell.angle_beta   90.00
_cell.angle_gamma   90.00
#
_symmetry.space_group_name_H-M   'P 1'
#
loop_
_entity.id
_entity.type
_entity.pdbx_description
1 polymer ?
#
loop_
_entity_poly.entity_id
_entity_poly.type
_entity_poly.pdbx_seq_one_letter_code
_entity_poly.pdbx_strand_id
1 'polypeptide(L)'
;MPRHPDPQLEQRILDAACRLWGRGGAKSLTMRAVAKTAGTTTPTVYERYRDRDDILRALRQQTRQELFAALTRCQSLGQCCERYLEFALERSHAYEVLFDGVAQPPSLHEPWPSFNLFRERLAQQLGGTPRDHTRLMLALWSLMHGTAMLIIRGRATGALRIQMAYACVDAFETIVAAASTSKGKRHSGPKWPANLILGEGQHSRLNIHHMKGKEKRDQGENGKAGGKTERKTTARR
;
A
#
# COMPACT_ATOMS: atom_id res chain seq x y z
N MET A 1 -45.02 0.96 10.57
CA MET A 1 -44.21 2.19 10.50
C MET A 1 -42.92 1.88 9.80
N PRO A 2 -42.55 2.58 8.75
CA PRO A 2 -41.20 2.43 8.10
C PRO A 2 -40.15 2.78 9.13
N ARG A 3 -39.18 1.84 9.39
CA ARG A 3 -38.04 2.13 10.23
C ARG A 3 -37.19 3.17 9.52
N HIS A 4 -36.92 4.31 10.16
CA HIS A 4 -35.93 5.25 9.69
C HIS A 4 -34.59 4.52 9.51
N PRO A 5 -33.86 4.77 8.41
CA PRO A 5 -32.53 4.21 8.22
C PRO A 5 -31.65 4.61 9.41
N ASP A 6 -31.11 3.64 10.12
CA ASP A 6 -30.15 3.90 11.19
C ASP A 6 -28.79 4.30 10.59
N PRO A 7 -28.37 5.56 10.70
CA PRO A 7 -27.13 6.03 10.10
C PRO A 7 -25.88 5.42 10.73
N GLN A 8 -26.01 4.84 11.94
CA GLN A 8 -24.89 4.22 12.65
C GLN A 8 -24.80 2.72 12.42
N LEU A 9 -25.76 2.13 11.71
CA LEU A 9 -25.82 0.67 11.52
C LEU A 9 -24.58 0.16 10.77
N GLU A 10 -24.16 0.87 9.75
CA GLU A 10 -22.97 0.50 8.96
C GLU A 10 -21.72 0.45 9.84
N GLN A 11 -21.49 1.47 10.64
CA GLN A 11 -20.37 1.50 11.59
C GLN A 11 -20.46 0.36 12.61
N ARG A 12 -21.66 0.08 13.17
CA ARG A 12 -21.84 -1.03 14.10
C ARG A 12 -21.55 -2.39 13.45
N ILE A 13 -21.89 -2.57 12.18
CA ILE A 13 -21.58 -3.79 11.42
C ILE A 13 -20.06 -3.93 11.25
N LEU A 14 -19.36 -2.87 10.86
CA LEU A 14 -17.90 -2.89 10.67
C LEU A 14 -17.17 -3.11 12.00
N ASP A 15 -17.61 -2.46 13.08
CA ASP A 15 -17.07 -2.69 14.43
C ASP A 15 -17.31 -4.12 14.91
N ALA A 16 -18.48 -4.68 14.63
CA ALA A 16 -18.79 -6.07 14.95
C ALA A 16 -17.89 -7.04 14.18
N ALA A 17 -17.65 -6.77 12.89
CA ALA A 17 -16.74 -7.56 12.07
C ALA A 17 -15.31 -7.51 12.60
N CYS A 18 -14.82 -6.32 12.97
CA CYS A 18 -13.50 -6.14 13.57
C CYS A 18 -13.35 -6.92 14.89
N ARG A 19 -14.35 -6.85 15.79
CA ARG A 19 -14.35 -7.61 17.05
C ARG A 19 -14.38 -9.13 16.83
N LEU A 20 -15.15 -9.61 15.86
CA LEU A 20 -15.21 -11.03 15.52
C LEU A 20 -13.88 -11.51 14.93
N TRP A 21 -13.26 -10.69 14.09
CA TRP A 21 -11.93 -10.98 13.57
C TRP A 21 -10.91 -11.21 14.68
N GLY A 22 -10.87 -10.34 15.68
CA GLY A 22 -9.96 -10.48 16.82
C GLY A 22 -10.18 -11.74 17.66
N ARG A 23 -11.37 -12.36 17.63
CA ARG A 23 -11.69 -13.58 18.38
C ARG A 23 -11.24 -14.87 17.69
N GLY A 24 -11.19 -14.90 16.36
CA GLY A 24 -10.91 -16.15 15.64
C GLY A 24 -10.67 -15.96 14.15
N GLY A 25 -10.27 -14.75 13.72
CA GLY A 25 -9.97 -14.42 12.33
C GLY A 25 -11.16 -14.62 11.41
N ALA A 26 -10.87 -14.97 10.16
CA ALA A 26 -11.88 -15.17 9.12
C ALA A 26 -12.93 -16.23 9.47
N LYS A 27 -12.61 -17.24 10.29
CA LYS A 27 -13.53 -18.31 10.67
C LYS A 27 -14.67 -17.82 11.57
N SER A 28 -14.42 -16.81 12.40
CA SER A 28 -15.42 -16.25 13.32
C SER A 28 -16.37 -15.28 12.63
N LEU A 29 -16.05 -14.83 11.43
CA LEU A 29 -16.78 -13.79 10.72
C LEU A 29 -17.82 -14.41 9.80
N THR A 30 -19.05 -14.60 10.31
CA THR A 30 -20.21 -15.03 9.53
C THR A 30 -21.30 -13.96 9.58
N MET A 31 -22.15 -13.87 8.55
CA MET A 31 -23.24 -12.88 8.48
C MET A 31 -24.13 -12.90 9.73
N ARG A 32 -24.43 -14.10 10.23
CA ARG A 32 -25.22 -14.31 11.46
C ARG A 32 -24.48 -13.80 12.71
N ALA A 33 -23.18 -14.09 12.84
CA ALA A 33 -22.38 -13.62 13.96
C ALA A 33 -22.25 -12.09 13.96
N VAL A 34 -22.04 -11.51 12.76
CA VAL A 34 -21.98 -10.05 12.57
C VAL A 34 -23.30 -9.40 13.00
N ALA A 35 -24.45 -9.90 12.50
CA ALA A 35 -25.76 -9.38 12.86
C ALA A 35 -25.98 -9.41 14.38
N LYS A 36 -25.73 -10.56 15.03
CA LYS A 36 -25.84 -10.73 16.49
C LYS A 36 -24.93 -9.72 17.22
N THR A 37 -23.69 -9.56 16.79
CA THR A 37 -22.70 -8.70 17.47
C THR A 37 -22.99 -7.20 17.24
N ALA A 38 -23.57 -6.85 16.09
CA ALA A 38 -23.99 -5.48 15.75
C ALA A 38 -25.34 -5.08 16.36
N GLY A 39 -26.03 -6.01 17.03
CA GLY A 39 -27.36 -5.76 17.60
C GLY A 39 -28.45 -5.57 16.55
N THR A 40 -28.37 -6.33 15.43
CA THR A 40 -29.34 -6.27 14.32
C THR A 40 -29.72 -7.66 13.83
N THR A 41 -30.50 -7.75 12.77
CA THR A 41 -30.93 -9.02 12.18
C THR A 41 -30.07 -9.39 10.95
N THR A 42 -29.97 -10.68 10.65
CA THR A 42 -29.26 -11.16 9.48
C THR A 42 -29.82 -10.58 8.17
N PRO A 43 -31.14 -10.50 7.93
CA PRO A 43 -31.67 -9.81 6.76
C PRO A 43 -31.18 -8.36 6.64
N THR A 44 -31.19 -7.62 7.75
CA THR A 44 -30.72 -6.21 7.75
C THR A 44 -29.24 -6.07 7.37
N VAL A 45 -28.40 -7.05 7.73
CA VAL A 45 -26.99 -7.06 7.28
C VAL A 45 -26.92 -7.33 5.78
N TYR A 46 -27.75 -8.26 5.24
CA TYR A 46 -27.80 -8.55 3.80
C TYR A 46 -28.34 -7.39 2.96
N GLU A 47 -29.15 -6.49 3.53
CA GLU A 47 -29.55 -5.24 2.85
C GLU A 47 -28.38 -4.30 2.58
N ARG A 48 -27.27 -4.41 3.33
CA ARG A 48 -26.10 -3.53 3.23
C ARG A 48 -24.89 -4.20 2.58
N TYR A 49 -24.69 -5.48 2.83
CA TYR A 49 -23.53 -6.26 2.38
C TYR A 49 -23.98 -7.58 1.81
N ARG A 50 -23.53 -7.92 0.61
CA ARG A 50 -23.89 -9.16 -0.10
C ARG A 50 -23.40 -10.41 0.64
N ASP A 51 -22.19 -10.33 1.19
CA ASP A 51 -21.50 -11.44 1.82
C ASP A 51 -20.45 -10.94 2.83
N ARG A 52 -19.79 -11.88 3.47
CA ARG A 52 -18.69 -11.62 4.39
C ARG A 52 -17.54 -10.83 3.75
N ASP A 53 -17.21 -11.15 2.52
CA ASP A 53 -16.05 -10.53 1.84
C ASP A 53 -16.36 -9.08 1.46
N ASP A 54 -17.62 -8.75 1.27
CA ASP A 54 -18.08 -7.38 1.08
C ASP A 54 -17.89 -6.55 2.36
N ILE A 55 -18.22 -7.10 3.52
CA ILE A 55 -17.92 -6.49 4.83
C ILE A 55 -16.41 -6.29 5.01
N LEU A 56 -15.60 -7.29 4.66
CA LEU A 56 -14.15 -7.18 4.77
C LEU A 56 -13.57 -6.13 3.83
N ARG A 57 -14.10 -5.99 2.62
CA ARG A 57 -13.71 -4.92 1.70
C ARG A 57 -14.02 -3.54 2.27
N ALA A 58 -15.22 -3.34 2.81
CA ALA A 58 -15.63 -2.10 3.44
C ALA A 58 -14.74 -1.77 4.66
N LEU A 59 -14.47 -2.75 5.52
CA LEU A 59 -13.60 -2.59 6.69
C LEU A 59 -12.16 -2.23 6.27
N ARG A 60 -11.62 -2.87 5.22
CA ARG A 60 -10.30 -2.50 4.68
C ARG A 60 -10.28 -1.08 4.15
N GLN A 61 -11.32 -0.68 3.42
CA GLN A 61 -11.43 0.68 2.88
C GLN A 61 -11.48 1.72 3.99
N GLN A 62 -12.32 1.51 5.00
CA GLN A 62 -12.41 2.39 6.17
C GLN A 62 -11.07 2.49 6.89
N THR A 63 -10.42 1.35 7.15
CA THR A 63 -9.12 1.32 7.84
C THR A 63 -8.03 2.06 7.06
N ARG A 64 -8.02 1.94 5.72
CA ARG A 64 -7.10 2.72 4.84
C ARG A 64 -7.33 4.22 4.96
N GLN A 65 -8.59 4.64 4.97
CA GLN A 65 -8.96 6.06 5.10
C GLN A 65 -8.57 6.61 6.47
N GLU A 66 -8.83 5.87 7.55
CA GLU A 66 -8.46 6.25 8.91
C GLU A 66 -6.94 6.35 9.07
N LEU A 67 -6.18 5.38 8.57
CA LEU A 67 -4.71 5.44 8.57
C LEU A 67 -4.21 6.65 7.79
N PHE A 68 -4.72 6.87 6.59
CA PHE A 68 -4.34 8.03 5.78
C PHE A 68 -4.64 9.34 6.49
N ALA A 69 -5.84 9.50 7.06
CA ALA A 69 -6.24 10.68 7.81
C ALA A 69 -5.36 10.91 9.05
N ALA A 70 -4.92 9.84 9.72
CA ALA A 70 -3.99 9.94 10.84
C ALA A 70 -2.61 10.45 10.41
N LEU A 71 -2.10 9.95 9.29
CA LEU A 71 -0.77 10.29 8.76
C LEU A 71 -0.71 11.70 8.13
N THR A 72 -1.81 12.20 7.54
CA THR A 72 -1.84 13.55 6.94
C THR A 72 -1.61 14.65 7.96
N ARG A 73 -1.92 14.40 9.25
CA ARG A 73 -1.77 15.36 10.34
C ARG A 73 -0.33 15.46 10.86
N CYS A 74 0.55 14.52 10.52
CA CYS A 74 1.93 14.52 10.96
C CYS A 74 2.73 15.61 10.23
N GLN A 75 3.67 16.25 10.93
CA GLN A 75 4.49 17.32 10.36
C GLN A 75 5.84 16.84 9.83
N SER A 76 6.35 15.70 10.33
CA SER A 76 7.62 15.10 9.91
C SER A 76 7.48 13.65 9.52
N LEU A 77 8.49 13.10 8.83
CA LEU A 77 8.55 11.67 8.48
C LEU A 77 8.68 10.80 9.73
N GLY A 78 9.45 11.23 10.76
CA GLY A 78 9.54 10.51 12.04
C GLY A 78 8.18 10.40 12.72
N GLN A 79 7.44 11.53 12.84
CA GLN A 79 6.07 11.52 13.36
C GLN A 79 5.14 10.60 12.54
N CYS A 80 5.32 10.52 11.22
CA CYS A 80 4.53 9.57 10.42
C CYS A 80 4.86 8.12 10.76
N CYS A 81 6.13 7.79 11.04
CA CYS A 81 6.53 6.46 11.47
C CYS A 81 5.90 6.11 12.83
N GLU A 82 6.02 6.99 13.81
CA GLU A 82 5.40 6.85 15.14
C GLU A 82 3.90 6.64 15.00
N ARG A 83 3.21 7.54 14.30
CA ARG A 83 1.75 7.48 14.15
C ARG A 83 1.28 6.24 13.39
N TYR A 84 2.07 5.75 12.43
CA TYR A 84 1.79 4.49 11.75
C TYR A 84 1.81 3.31 12.73
N LEU A 85 2.83 3.22 13.59
CA LEU A 85 2.94 2.17 14.60
C LEU A 85 1.83 2.28 15.64
N GLU A 86 1.58 3.48 16.16
CA GLU A 86 0.47 3.72 17.10
C GLU A 86 -0.86 3.25 16.52
N PHE A 87 -1.20 3.69 15.30
CA PHE A 87 -2.42 3.28 14.62
C PHE A 87 -2.52 1.76 14.50
N ALA A 88 -1.43 1.11 14.07
CA ALA A 88 -1.42 -0.35 13.91
C ALA A 88 -1.65 -1.08 15.25
N LEU A 89 -1.08 -0.56 16.34
CA LEU A 89 -1.19 -1.17 17.67
C LEU A 89 -2.52 -0.85 18.37
N GLU A 90 -3.06 0.35 18.21
CA GLU A 90 -4.37 0.76 18.73
C GLU A 90 -5.52 0.03 18.02
N ARG A 91 -5.39 -0.15 16.70
CA ARG A 91 -6.40 -0.73 15.81
C ARG A 91 -5.96 -2.11 15.28
N SER A 92 -5.32 -2.93 16.13
CA SER A 92 -4.60 -4.14 15.72
C SER A 92 -5.44 -5.09 14.86
N HIS A 93 -6.71 -5.34 15.21
CA HIS A 93 -7.57 -6.23 14.45
C HIS A 93 -7.97 -5.65 13.08
N ALA A 94 -8.25 -4.34 13.00
CA ALA A 94 -8.53 -3.67 11.74
C ALA A 94 -7.27 -3.64 10.85
N TYR A 95 -6.11 -3.40 11.46
CA TYR A 95 -4.82 -3.44 10.78
C TYR A 95 -4.49 -4.84 10.25
N GLU A 96 -4.76 -5.91 10.99
CA GLU A 96 -4.62 -7.29 10.49
C GLU A 96 -5.53 -7.54 9.30
N VAL A 97 -6.83 -7.15 9.36
CA VAL A 97 -7.77 -7.28 8.23
C VAL A 97 -7.28 -6.54 7.00
N LEU A 98 -6.63 -5.39 7.17
CA LEU A 98 -6.10 -4.60 6.06
C LEU A 98 -5.13 -5.39 5.18
N PHE A 99 -4.34 -6.31 5.79
CA PHE A 99 -3.29 -7.07 5.11
C PHE A 99 -3.58 -8.57 4.99
N ASP A 100 -4.68 -9.06 5.58
CA ASP A 100 -5.04 -10.49 5.50
C ASP A 100 -5.79 -10.82 4.22
N GLY A 101 -5.49 -11.98 3.64
CA GLY A 101 -6.24 -12.53 2.51
C GLY A 101 -6.21 -11.65 1.25
N VAL A 102 -5.26 -10.73 1.15
CA VAL A 102 -5.01 -9.99 -0.09
C VAL A 102 -4.35 -10.97 -1.05
N ALA A 103 -5.17 -11.65 -1.85
CA ALA A 103 -4.71 -12.59 -2.89
C ALA A 103 -3.82 -11.90 -3.96
N GLN A 104 -3.76 -10.58 -3.94
CA GLN A 104 -2.85 -9.79 -4.75
C GLN A 104 -2.10 -8.82 -3.83
N PRO A 105 -0.75 -8.85 -3.87
CA PRO A 105 0.01 -7.78 -3.26
C PRO A 105 -0.48 -6.45 -3.84
N PRO A 106 -0.39 -5.35 -3.07
CA PRO A 106 -0.74 -4.05 -3.60
C PRO A 106 -0.02 -3.88 -4.91
N SER A 107 -0.77 -3.79 -6.00
CA SER A 107 -0.16 -3.48 -7.27
C SER A 107 0.42 -2.07 -7.12
N LEU A 108 1.62 -1.84 -7.65
CA LEU A 108 2.21 -0.48 -7.68
C LEU A 108 1.29 0.52 -8.42
N HIS A 109 0.23 0.04 -9.05
CA HIS A 109 -0.78 0.78 -9.79
C HIS A 109 -2.04 1.08 -8.97
N GLU A 110 -2.28 0.38 -7.85
CA GLU A 110 -3.38 0.74 -6.96
C GLU A 110 -3.03 1.97 -6.12
N PRO A 111 -4.00 2.90 -5.93
CA PRO A 111 -3.77 4.04 -5.07
C PRO A 111 -3.64 3.56 -3.61
N TRP A 112 -2.44 3.59 -3.09
CA TRP A 112 -2.14 3.43 -1.68
C TRP A 112 -1.89 4.82 -1.09
N PRO A 113 -2.93 5.50 -0.60
CA PRO A 113 -2.81 6.89 -0.20
C PRO A 113 -1.71 7.13 0.83
N SER A 114 -1.62 6.24 1.84
CA SER A 114 -0.58 6.33 2.87
C SER A 114 0.84 6.15 2.30
N PHE A 115 1.02 5.18 1.40
CA PHE A 115 2.31 4.94 0.75
C PHE A 115 2.72 6.11 -0.14
N ASN A 116 1.77 6.68 -0.88
CA ASN A 116 2.01 7.85 -1.73
C ASN A 116 2.35 9.08 -0.90
N LEU A 117 1.65 9.32 0.22
CA LEU A 117 1.95 10.39 1.15
C LEU A 117 3.40 10.35 1.65
N PHE A 118 3.88 9.17 2.05
CA PHE A 118 5.27 9.01 2.46
C PHE A 118 6.25 9.31 1.33
N ARG A 119 5.98 8.84 0.08
CA ARG A 119 6.84 9.14 -1.07
C ARG A 119 6.88 10.64 -1.38
N GLU A 120 5.76 11.32 -1.29
CA GLU A 120 5.67 12.77 -1.47
C GLU A 120 6.50 13.50 -0.42
N ARG A 121 6.40 13.12 0.86
CA ARG A 121 7.19 13.70 1.94
C ARG A 121 8.68 13.39 1.81
N LEU A 122 9.04 12.19 1.37
CA LEU A 122 10.42 11.86 1.04
C LEU A 122 10.96 12.75 -0.09
N ALA A 123 10.17 12.99 -1.14
CA ALA A 123 10.57 13.88 -2.22
C ALA A 123 10.71 15.33 -1.75
N GLN A 124 9.84 15.80 -0.86
CA GLN A 124 9.96 17.13 -0.25
C GLN A 124 11.25 17.28 0.57
N GLN A 125 11.61 16.26 1.36
CA GLN A 125 12.80 16.31 2.22
C GLN A 125 14.10 16.00 1.50
N LEU A 126 14.10 15.02 0.58
CA LEU A 126 15.29 14.53 -0.09
C LEU A 126 15.50 15.13 -1.49
N GLY A 127 14.49 15.81 -2.04
CA GLY A 127 14.45 16.29 -3.42
C GLY A 127 14.07 15.16 -4.40
N GLY A 128 13.99 15.51 -5.69
CA GLY A 128 13.54 14.57 -6.73
C GLY A 128 12.01 14.42 -6.79
N THR A 129 11.52 13.36 -7.40
CA THR A 129 10.12 13.05 -7.54
C THR A 129 9.68 11.94 -6.57
N PRO A 130 8.39 11.82 -6.22
CA PRO A 130 7.91 10.73 -5.38
C PRO A 130 8.24 9.33 -5.93
N ARG A 131 8.37 9.17 -7.24
CA ARG A 131 8.74 7.89 -7.88
C ARG A 131 10.17 7.47 -7.60
N ASP A 132 11.09 8.42 -7.45
CA ASP A 132 12.50 8.16 -7.16
C ASP A 132 12.67 7.50 -5.78
N HIS A 133 11.74 7.74 -4.87
CA HIS A 133 11.76 7.22 -3.50
C HIS A 133 10.99 5.92 -3.29
N THR A 134 10.47 5.28 -4.36
CA THR A 134 9.68 4.06 -4.25
C THR A 134 10.44 2.91 -3.55
N ARG A 135 11.72 2.70 -3.91
CA ARG A 135 12.56 1.65 -3.30
C ARG A 135 12.82 1.91 -1.81
N LEU A 136 13.17 3.16 -1.48
CA LEU A 136 13.36 3.58 -0.10
C LEU A 136 12.07 3.39 0.70
N MET A 137 10.93 3.83 0.14
CA MET A 137 9.64 3.70 0.82
C MET A 137 9.24 2.24 1.04
N LEU A 138 9.52 1.34 0.09
CA LEU A 138 9.29 -0.10 0.27
C LEU A 138 10.09 -0.65 1.45
N ALA A 139 11.35 -0.26 1.61
CA ALA A 139 12.19 -0.67 2.74
C ALA A 139 11.65 -0.12 4.07
N LEU A 140 11.30 1.17 4.12
CA LEU A 140 10.73 1.81 5.30
C LEU A 140 9.37 1.22 5.67
N TRP A 141 8.53 0.95 4.67
CA TRP A 141 7.24 0.30 4.91
C TRP A 141 7.42 -1.13 5.44
N SER A 142 8.35 -1.91 4.88
CA SER A 142 8.65 -3.26 5.36
C SER A 142 9.11 -3.25 6.81
N LEU A 143 9.92 -2.26 7.21
CA LEU A 143 10.37 -2.06 8.59
C LEU A 143 9.17 -1.77 9.51
N MET A 144 8.37 -0.76 9.20
CA MET A 144 7.21 -0.39 10.02
C MET A 144 6.18 -1.50 10.10
N HIS A 145 5.82 -2.10 8.95
CA HIS A 145 4.84 -3.17 8.87
C HIS A 145 5.32 -4.43 9.60
N GLY A 146 6.58 -4.82 9.38
CA GLY A 146 7.19 -5.96 10.06
C GLY A 146 7.18 -5.79 11.58
N THR A 147 7.59 -4.63 12.08
CA THR A 147 7.55 -4.30 13.52
C THR A 147 6.13 -4.37 14.06
N ALA A 148 5.16 -3.73 13.40
CA ALA A 148 3.76 -3.76 13.81
C ALA A 148 3.23 -5.20 13.90
N MET A 149 3.46 -6.01 12.86
CA MET A 149 2.99 -7.41 12.82
C MET A 149 3.65 -8.30 13.86
N LEU A 150 4.95 -8.14 14.15
CA LEU A 150 5.63 -8.89 15.20
C LEU A 150 5.03 -8.58 16.59
N ILE A 151 4.72 -7.32 16.85
CA ILE A 151 4.08 -6.89 18.10
C ILE A 151 2.63 -7.41 18.18
N ILE A 152 1.83 -7.20 17.13
CA ILE A 152 0.41 -7.59 17.09
C ILE A 152 0.28 -9.12 17.26
N ARG A 153 1.12 -9.90 16.59
CA ARG A 153 1.12 -11.36 16.65
C ARG A 153 1.73 -11.94 17.94
N GLY A 154 2.01 -11.10 18.94
CA GLY A 154 2.49 -11.50 20.24
C GLY A 154 3.92 -12.07 20.26
N ARG A 155 4.73 -11.80 19.21
CA ARG A 155 6.15 -12.18 19.18
C ARG A 155 7.01 -11.29 20.06
N ALA A 156 6.50 -10.09 20.38
CA ALA A 156 7.12 -9.16 21.30
C ALA A 156 6.09 -8.73 22.37
N THR A 157 6.41 -8.94 23.65
CA THR A 157 5.55 -8.61 24.79
C THR A 157 6.32 -7.79 25.83
N GLY A 158 5.61 -7.13 26.73
CA GLY A 158 6.23 -6.35 27.81
C GLY A 158 7.19 -5.27 27.29
N ALA A 159 8.37 -5.19 27.92
CA ALA A 159 9.39 -4.20 27.57
C ALA A 159 9.91 -4.35 26.13
N LEU A 160 9.98 -5.57 25.59
CA LEU A 160 10.44 -5.81 24.23
C LEU A 160 9.54 -5.13 23.19
N ARG A 161 8.22 -5.09 23.42
CA ARG A 161 7.27 -4.39 22.54
C ARG A 161 7.62 -2.90 22.41
N ILE A 162 7.94 -2.27 23.53
CA ILE A 162 8.30 -0.85 23.59
C ILE A 162 9.65 -0.63 22.90
N GLN A 163 10.63 -1.47 23.20
CA GLN A 163 11.97 -1.39 22.58
C GLN A 163 11.90 -1.56 21.06
N MET A 164 11.07 -2.49 20.55
CA MET A 164 10.90 -2.67 19.11
C MET A 164 10.26 -1.46 18.44
N ALA A 165 9.29 -0.80 19.09
CA ALA A 165 8.67 0.40 18.55
C ALA A 165 9.70 1.54 18.45
N TYR A 166 10.46 1.81 19.51
CA TYR A 166 11.53 2.81 19.48
C TYR A 166 12.62 2.47 18.46
N ALA A 167 13.12 1.23 18.45
CA ALA A 167 14.13 0.81 17.47
C ALA A 167 13.65 0.96 16.01
N CYS A 168 12.37 0.79 15.76
CA CYS A 168 11.79 1.01 14.45
C CYS A 168 11.84 2.50 14.06
N VAL A 169 11.50 3.40 14.98
CA VAL A 169 11.55 4.85 14.73
C VAL A 169 12.99 5.31 14.52
N ASP A 170 13.92 4.92 15.40
CA ASP A 170 15.33 5.24 15.29
C ASP A 170 15.96 4.75 13.99
N ALA A 171 15.64 3.52 13.59
CA ALA A 171 16.11 2.95 12.32
C ALA A 171 15.51 3.68 11.13
N PHE A 172 14.21 4.02 11.19
CA PHE A 172 13.53 4.78 10.14
C PHE A 172 14.20 6.13 9.91
N GLU A 173 14.44 6.89 10.97
CA GLU A 173 15.09 8.21 10.90
C GLU A 173 16.53 8.12 10.41
N THR A 174 17.28 7.11 10.90
CA THR A 174 18.65 6.84 10.44
C THR A 174 18.72 6.54 8.96
N ILE A 175 17.82 5.71 8.44
CA ILE A 175 17.74 5.37 7.00
C ILE A 175 17.42 6.61 6.17
N VAL A 176 16.47 7.44 6.61
CA VAL A 176 16.11 8.69 5.93
C VAL A 176 17.27 9.68 5.93
N ALA A 177 17.97 9.85 7.07
CA ALA A 177 19.15 10.71 7.18
C ALA A 177 20.29 10.23 6.28
N ALA A 178 20.57 8.93 6.26
CA ALA A 178 21.59 8.34 5.36
C ALA A 178 21.24 8.55 3.89
N ALA A 179 19.98 8.48 3.51
CA ALA A 179 19.52 8.75 2.16
C ALA A 179 19.74 10.22 1.75
N SER A 180 19.66 11.16 2.71
CA SER A 180 19.94 12.59 2.48
C SER A 180 21.40 12.85 2.10
N THR A 181 22.33 12.10 2.69
CA THR A 181 23.78 12.27 2.46
C THR A 181 24.28 11.51 1.23
N SER A 182 23.51 10.51 0.76
CA SER A 182 23.92 9.63 -0.36
C SER A 182 23.50 10.15 -1.73
N LYS A 183 23.23 11.45 -1.90
CA LYS A 183 22.86 12.04 -3.19
C LYS A 183 23.92 11.75 -4.26
N GLY A 184 23.64 10.80 -5.16
CA GLY A 184 24.46 10.50 -6.34
C GLY A 184 24.92 9.05 -6.51
N LYS A 185 24.84 8.19 -5.51
CA LYS A 185 25.20 6.78 -5.68
C LYS A 185 23.99 5.95 -6.09
N ARG A 186 23.81 5.72 -7.38
CA ARG A 186 22.89 4.65 -7.83
C ARG A 186 23.47 3.30 -7.38
N HIS A 187 22.90 2.74 -6.33
CA HIS A 187 23.20 1.36 -5.96
C HIS A 187 22.61 0.45 -7.05
N SER A 188 23.49 -0.25 -7.79
CA SER A 188 23.10 -1.46 -8.49
C SER A 188 22.76 -2.49 -7.41
N GLY A 189 21.47 -2.70 -7.13
CA GLY A 189 21.04 -3.67 -6.14
C GLY A 189 21.52 -5.07 -6.47
N PRO A 190 21.51 -6.00 -5.49
CA PRO A 190 21.90 -7.38 -5.71
C PRO A 190 21.07 -8.00 -6.84
N LYS A 191 21.73 -8.76 -7.72
CA LYS A 191 21.07 -9.54 -8.76
C LYS A 191 20.46 -10.77 -8.12
N TRP A 192 19.24 -10.64 -7.61
CA TRP A 192 18.51 -11.77 -7.06
C TRP A 192 18.11 -12.74 -8.19
N PRO A 193 18.21 -14.06 -8.00
CA PRO A 193 17.66 -15.04 -8.93
C PRO A 193 16.16 -14.82 -9.09
N ALA A 194 15.65 -14.94 -10.33
CA ALA A 194 14.24 -14.67 -10.64
C ALA A 194 13.26 -15.54 -9.80
N ASN A 195 13.63 -16.76 -9.48
CA ASN A 195 12.84 -17.67 -8.63
C ASN A 195 12.70 -17.22 -7.17
N LEU A 196 13.61 -16.40 -6.65
CA LEU A 196 13.48 -15.81 -5.31
C LEU A 196 12.53 -14.62 -5.28
N ILE A 197 12.32 -13.96 -6.43
CA ILE A 197 11.50 -12.75 -6.54
C ILE A 197 10.09 -13.10 -6.99
N LEU A 198 9.96 -14.11 -7.86
CA LEU A 198 8.71 -14.59 -8.41
C LEU A 198 8.44 -15.94 -7.76
N GLY A 199 7.58 -15.98 -6.73
CA GLY A 199 7.17 -17.25 -6.12
C GLY A 199 6.75 -18.26 -7.17
N GLU A 200 7.00 -19.55 -6.93
CA GLU A 200 6.62 -20.65 -7.81
C GLU A 200 5.14 -20.51 -8.22
N GLY A 201 4.89 -20.26 -9.50
CA GLY A 201 3.54 -20.13 -10.08
C GLY A 201 3.20 -18.78 -10.72
N GLN A 202 4.02 -17.74 -10.62
CA GLN A 202 3.74 -16.42 -11.23
C GLN A 202 4.56 -16.11 -12.50
N HIS A 203 5.19 -17.11 -13.13
CA HIS A 203 6.03 -16.90 -14.32
C HIS A 203 5.30 -16.42 -15.58
N SER A 204 3.97 -16.35 -15.63
CA SER A 204 3.26 -16.05 -16.87
C SER A 204 2.73 -14.64 -17.06
N ARG A 205 2.95 -13.70 -16.15
CA ARG A 205 2.33 -12.34 -16.28
C ARG A 205 3.23 -11.12 -16.07
N LEU A 206 4.53 -11.29 -15.80
CA LEU A 206 5.44 -10.15 -15.74
C LEU A 206 6.35 -10.12 -16.97
N ASN A 207 5.91 -9.38 -17.98
CA ASN A 207 6.68 -9.09 -19.19
C ASN A 207 7.81 -8.10 -18.84
N ILE A 208 8.97 -8.64 -18.37
CA ILE A 208 10.16 -7.87 -17.98
C ILE A 208 10.80 -7.16 -19.19
N HIS A 209 10.33 -7.42 -20.41
CA HIS A 209 10.88 -6.83 -21.63
C HIS A 209 10.51 -5.34 -21.85
N HIS A 210 9.59 -4.78 -21.07
CA HIS A 210 9.17 -3.38 -21.30
C HIS A 210 10.04 -2.32 -20.59
N MET A 211 11.00 -2.72 -19.76
CA MET A 211 11.89 -1.77 -19.06
C MET A 211 13.25 -1.52 -19.76
N LYS A 212 13.58 -2.25 -20.81
CA LYS A 212 14.83 -2.07 -21.56
C LYS A 212 14.69 -1.35 -22.91
N GLY A 213 13.51 -0.90 -23.28
CA GLY A 213 13.19 -0.45 -24.63
C GLY A 213 13.05 1.06 -24.87
N LYS A 214 13.26 1.93 -23.89
CA LYS A 214 13.07 3.38 -24.09
C LYS A 214 14.32 4.27 -23.99
N GLU A 215 15.52 3.70 -23.91
CA GLU A 215 16.76 4.49 -23.84
C GLU A 215 17.55 4.59 -25.15
N LYS A 216 17.01 4.18 -26.29
CA LYS A 216 17.73 4.23 -27.60
C LYS A 216 16.92 4.81 -28.75
N ARG A 217 16.16 5.87 -28.56
CA ARG A 217 15.55 6.61 -29.68
C ARG A 217 15.50 8.12 -29.45
N ASP A 218 16.60 8.72 -29.04
CA ASP A 218 16.74 10.19 -29.06
C ASP A 218 18.20 10.64 -29.31
N GLN A 219 18.90 9.96 -30.21
CA GLN A 219 20.13 10.53 -30.80
C GLN A 219 20.24 10.00 -32.23
N GLY A 220 19.82 10.79 -33.16
CA GLY A 220 20.21 10.57 -34.57
C GLY A 220 19.18 10.94 -35.61
N GLU A 221 18.80 12.20 -35.69
CA GLU A 221 18.41 12.80 -36.96
C GLU A 221 18.64 14.31 -36.90
N ASN A 222 19.89 14.67 -37.16
CA ASN A 222 20.22 15.99 -37.68
C ASN A 222 21.33 15.84 -38.70
N GLY A 223 21.05 16.08 -39.97
CA GLY A 223 22.06 16.36 -40.98
C GLY A 223 21.93 15.53 -42.25
N LYS A 224 21.19 16.01 -43.22
CA LYS A 224 21.78 16.45 -44.54
C LYS A 224 20.66 16.83 -45.50
N ALA A 225 20.65 18.09 -45.78
CA ALA A 225 20.00 18.69 -46.96
C ALA A 225 20.80 18.35 -48.22
N GLY A 226 20.16 18.27 -49.36
CA GLY A 226 20.85 18.42 -50.66
C GLY A 226 20.20 17.66 -51.81
N GLY A 227 19.36 18.32 -52.57
CA GLY A 227 19.62 18.50 -53.98
C GLY A 227 18.93 17.58 -55.01
N LYS A 228 18.17 18.28 -55.86
CA LYS A 228 17.92 18.10 -57.31
C LYS A 228 16.71 17.27 -57.79
N THR A 229 15.75 18.03 -58.23
CA THR A 229 15.26 18.21 -59.64
C THR A 229 15.16 16.95 -60.53
N GLU A 230 13.96 16.62 -61.00
CA GLU A 230 13.47 16.81 -62.36
C GLU A 230 12.11 16.07 -62.63
N ARG A 231 11.16 16.85 -63.11
CA ARG A 231 10.22 16.68 -64.23
C ARG A 231 9.90 15.27 -64.80
N LYS A 232 8.67 14.97 -64.90
CA LYS A 232 7.85 14.82 -66.17
C LYS A 232 6.52 14.14 -65.82
N THR A 233 5.41 14.83 -65.99
CA THR A 233 4.51 14.88 -67.13
C THR A 233 3.97 13.52 -67.66
N THR A 234 2.73 13.35 -67.63
CA THR A 234 1.70 12.90 -68.57
C THR A 234 0.71 11.95 -67.90
N ALA A 235 -0.58 12.29 -67.73
CA ALA A 235 -1.72 12.40 -68.65
C ALA A 235 -2.47 11.04 -68.82
N ARG A 236 -3.79 11.15 -68.66
CA ARG A 236 -4.90 10.31 -69.23
C ARG A 236 -5.14 8.94 -68.48
N ARG A 237 -6.26 8.61 -68.03
CA ARG A 237 -7.67 8.87 -68.42
C ARG A 237 -8.55 8.79 -67.17
#